data_aebc3cac64a50a7983667a494b79799b
#
_entry.id   aebc3cac64a50a7983667a494b79799b
#
_cell.length_a   1.000
_cell.length_b   1.000
_cell.length_c   1.000
_cell.angle_alpha   90.00
_cell.angle_beta   90.00
_cell.angle_gamma   90.00
#
_symmetry.space_group_name_H-M   'P 1'
#
loop_
_entity.id
_entity.type
_entity.pdbx_description
1 polymer ?
#
loop_
_entity_poly.entity_id
_entity_poly.type
_entity_poly.pdbx_seq_one_letter_code
_entity_poly.pdbx_strand_id
1 'polypeptide(L)'
;MKKAAMAARVGNRILSIMAGILILLMLSYGMYSLWDTYKIYANSFADEELLKFRPTDDGEDNPTLKDLKKLNPDVKAWIQVPKTNIDYPVVQGQDDMEYINKNVYGEFELSGAIFLSCLNKDDFSDPYNLVYGHNMKNGGMFADVVDFTNKEYFETHQKGKLYLTD
;
A
#
# COMPACT_ATOMS: atom_id res chain seq x y z
N MET A 1 22.69 20.62 57.35
CA MET A 1 21.93 19.37 57.08
C MET A 1 20.53 19.61 56.53
N LYS A 2 19.64 20.45 57.07
CA LYS A 2 18.26 20.69 56.59
C LYS A 2 18.18 21.21 55.14
N LYS A 3 19.06 22.14 54.72
CA LYS A 3 19.09 22.70 53.34
C LYS A 3 19.49 21.66 52.29
N ALA A 4 20.47 20.79 52.59
CA ALA A 4 20.86 19.71 51.67
C ALA A 4 19.74 18.67 51.48
N ALA A 5 19.07 18.30 52.57
CA ALA A 5 17.92 17.39 52.49
C ALA A 5 16.70 17.99 51.71
N MET A 6 16.51 19.31 51.79
CA MET A 6 15.49 20.01 51.01
C MET A 6 15.86 20.06 49.52
N ALA A 7 17.11 20.37 49.19
CA ALA A 7 17.58 20.36 47.80
C ALA A 7 17.47 18.96 47.15
N ALA A 8 17.83 17.90 47.88
CA ALA A 8 17.67 16.52 47.42
C ALA A 8 16.21 16.15 47.14
N ARG A 9 15.26 16.58 48.01
CA ARG A 9 13.83 16.32 47.75
C ARG A 9 13.32 17.04 46.53
N VAL A 10 13.70 18.30 46.35
CA VAL A 10 13.32 19.07 45.14
C VAL A 10 13.93 18.45 43.89
N GLY A 11 15.21 18.09 43.92
CA GLY A 11 15.83 17.38 42.77
C GLY A 11 15.15 16.06 42.44
N ASN A 12 14.83 15.26 43.45
CA ASN A 12 14.13 13.99 43.23
C ASN A 12 12.72 14.19 42.63
N ARG A 13 12.00 15.23 43.08
CA ARG A 13 10.69 15.57 42.52
C ARG A 13 10.78 16.01 41.06
N ILE A 14 11.78 16.82 40.71
CA ILE A 14 12.02 17.24 39.33
C ILE A 14 12.34 16.03 38.46
N LEU A 15 13.24 15.16 38.91
CA LEU A 15 13.58 13.91 38.18
C LEU A 15 12.35 13.00 37.97
N SER A 16 11.50 12.85 38.99
CA SER A 16 10.29 12.06 38.90
C SER A 16 9.29 12.65 37.88
N ILE A 17 9.15 13.99 37.87
CA ILE A 17 8.31 14.68 36.89
C ILE A 17 8.86 14.48 35.45
N MET A 18 10.17 14.67 35.27
CA MET A 18 10.81 14.45 33.97
C MET A 18 10.67 13.01 33.49
N ALA A 19 10.85 12.03 34.38
CA ALA A 19 10.64 10.62 34.08
C ALA A 19 9.18 10.35 33.66
N GLY A 20 8.23 10.95 34.41
CA GLY A 20 6.80 10.83 34.05
C GLY A 20 6.48 11.41 32.66
N ILE A 21 7.02 12.58 32.34
CA ILE A 21 6.86 13.20 31.01
C ILE A 21 7.48 12.32 29.91
N LEU A 22 8.68 11.77 30.12
CA LEU A 22 9.33 10.91 29.17
C LEU A 22 8.50 9.63 28.92
N ILE A 23 7.97 9.01 29.98
CA ILE A 23 7.09 7.84 29.83
C ILE A 23 5.85 8.18 29.01
N LEU A 24 5.20 9.31 29.28
CA LEU A 24 4.03 9.75 28.51
C LEU A 24 4.36 9.99 27.03
N LEU A 25 5.50 10.62 26.73
CA LEU A 25 5.96 10.82 25.37
C LEU A 25 6.24 9.49 24.65
N MET A 26 6.89 8.54 25.32
CA MET A 26 7.15 7.21 24.75
C MET A 26 5.86 6.43 24.49
N LEU A 27 4.90 6.49 25.41
CA LEU A 27 3.59 5.84 25.23
C LEU A 27 2.81 6.49 24.08
N SER A 28 2.80 7.81 23.99
CA SER A 28 2.13 8.53 22.89
C SER A 28 2.75 8.19 21.53
N TYR A 29 4.08 8.15 21.47
CA TYR A 29 4.78 7.73 20.25
C TYR A 29 4.51 6.27 19.89
N GLY A 30 4.49 5.37 20.87
CA GLY A 30 4.16 3.96 20.65
C GLY A 30 2.72 3.78 20.11
N MET A 31 1.75 4.49 20.67
CA MET A 31 0.37 4.47 20.18
C MET A 31 0.26 5.03 18.76
N TYR A 32 0.94 6.15 18.48
CA TYR A 32 1.01 6.71 17.13
C TYR A 32 1.62 5.74 16.13
N SER A 33 2.74 5.08 16.46
CA SER A 33 3.41 4.12 15.61
C SER A 33 2.53 2.88 15.30
N LEU A 34 1.79 2.39 16.29
CA LEU A 34 0.84 1.28 16.09
C LEU A 34 -0.31 1.69 15.17
N TRP A 35 -0.87 2.89 15.37
CA TRP A 35 -1.92 3.43 14.52
C TRP A 35 -1.46 3.62 13.08
N ASP A 36 -0.27 4.17 12.88
CA ASP A 36 0.33 4.37 11.57
C ASP A 36 0.55 3.04 10.84
N THR A 37 1.13 2.05 11.52
CA THR A 37 1.30 0.69 11.00
C THR A 37 -0.04 0.04 10.62
N TYR A 38 -1.06 0.21 11.46
CA TYR A 38 -2.41 -0.30 11.17
C TYR A 38 -2.98 0.32 9.90
N LYS A 39 -2.86 1.65 9.72
CA LYS A 39 -3.32 2.34 8.50
C LYS A 39 -2.62 1.83 7.25
N ILE A 40 -1.28 1.70 7.29
CA ILE A 40 -0.51 1.17 6.16
C ILE A 40 -1.02 -0.22 5.76
N TYR A 41 -1.28 -1.08 6.73
CA TYR A 41 -1.77 -2.43 6.45
C TYR A 41 -3.21 -2.44 5.97
N ALA A 42 -4.08 -1.61 6.51
CA ALA A 42 -5.46 -1.49 6.03
C ALA A 42 -5.50 -1.01 4.57
N ASN A 43 -4.67 -0.01 4.23
CA ASN A 43 -4.63 0.58 2.89
C ASN A 43 -3.84 -0.25 1.85
N SER A 44 -3.25 -1.38 2.26
CA SER A 44 -2.55 -2.28 1.33
C SER A 44 -3.48 -3.20 0.53
N PHE A 45 -4.78 -3.21 0.82
CA PHE A 45 -5.81 -3.90 0.06
C PHE A 45 -6.69 -2.89 -0.67
N ALA A 46 -7.28 -3.32 -1.80
CA ALA A 46 -8.32 -2.53 -2.44
C ALA A 46 -9.53 -2.43 -1.49
N ASP A 47 -9.89 -1.21 -1.13
CA ASP A 47 -11.04 -0.94 -0.28
C ASP A 47 -12.37 -1.04 -1.04
N GLU A 48 -13.49 -0.97 -0.33
CA GLU A 48 -14.83 -1.06 -0.93
C GLU A 48 -15.09 0.07 -1.95
N GLU A 49 -14.48 1.23 -1.77
CA GLU A 49 -14.63 2.35 -2.67
C GLU A 49 -13.88 2.11 -3.98
N LEU A 50 -12.65 1.61 -3.92
CA LEU A 50 -11.85 1.25 -5.07
C LEU A 50 -12.47 0.06 -5.83
N LEU A 51 -13.00 -0.94 -5.10
CA LEU A 51 -13.63 -2.11 -5.70
C LEU A 51 -14.90 -1.80 -6.51
N LYS A 52 -15.51 -0.61 -6.36
CA LYS A 52 -16.61 -0.16 -7.24
C LYS A 52 -16.17 0.01 -8.69
N PHE A 53 -14.89 0.28 -8.91
CA PHE A 53 -14.29 0.43 -10.25
C PHE A 53 -13.78 -0.89 -10.84
N ARG A 54 -13.92 -1.99 -10.08
CA ARG A 54 -13.47 -3.31 -10.51
C ARG A 54 -14.19 -3.75 -11.78
N PRO A 55 -13.45 -4.12 -12.85
CA PRO A 55 -14.06 -4.64 -14.07
C PRO A 55 -14.80 -5.96 -13.84
N THR A 56 -15.89 -6.15 -14.57
CA THR A 56 -16.66 -7.39 -14.62
C THR A 56 -16.52 -8.04 -16.00
N ASP A 57 -16.72 -9.36 -16.06
CA ASP A 57 -16.59 -10.11 -17.33
C ASP A 57 -17.75 -9.86 -18.32
N ASP A 58 -18.72 -9.00 -17.98
CA ASP A 58 -20.01 -8.89 -18.67
C ASP A 58 -20.01 -7.94 -19.88
N GLY A 59 -18.88 -7.35 -20.26
CA GLY A 59 -18.84 -6.39 -21.36
C GLY A 59 -17.48 -6.17 -21.99
N GLU A 60 -17.49 -5.83 -23.27
CA GLU A 60 -16.30 -5.37 -24.03
C GLU A 60 -15.79 -4.01 -23.53
N ASP A 61 -16.67 -3.22 -22.89
CA ASP A 61 -16.36 -1.94 -22.27
C ASP A 61 -16.36 -2.08 -20.73
N ASN A 62 -15.30 -1.66 -20.08
CA ASN A 62 -15.20 -1.57 -18.62
C ASN A 62 -15.51 -0.11 -18.18
N PRO A 63 -16.79 0.31 -18.11
CA PRO A 63 -17.12 1.69 -17.82
C PRO A 63 -16.59 2.14 -16.46
N THR A 64 -16.57 1.26 -15.48
CA THR A 64 -16.04 1.51 -14.14
C THR A 64 -14.54 1.81 -14.16
N LEU A 65 -13.75 1.08 -14.95
CA LEU A 65 -12.32 1.34 -15.11
C LEU A 65 -12.07 2.66 -15.85
N LYS A 66 -12.88 2.98 -16.87
CA LYS A 66 -12.86 4.29 -17.54
C LYS A 66 -13.21 5.44 -16.59
N ASP A 67 -14.09 5.21 -15.62
CA ASP A 67 -14.42 6.22 -14.61
C ASP A 67 -13.26 6.42 -13.62
N LEU A 68 -12.56 5.36 -13.23
CA LEU A 68 -11.33 5.48 -12.45
C LEU A 68 -10.22 6.24 -13.21
N LYS A 69 -10.09 6.00 -14.52
CA LYS A 69 -9.15 6.76 -15.40
C LYS A 69 -9.48 8.25 -15.47
N LYS A 70 -10.76 8.67 -15.32
CA LYS A 70 -11.12 10.08 -15.22
C LYS A 70 -10.66 10.72 -13.91
N LEU A 71 -10.62 9.95 -12.82
CA LEU A 71 -10.12 10.42 -11.53
C LEU A 71 -8.58 10.48 -11.52
N ASN A 72 -7.92 9.49 -12.11
CA ASN A 72 -6.48 9.48 -12.31
C ASN A 72 -6.13 9.01 -13.72
N PRO A 73 -5.66 9.89 -14.63
CA PRO A 73 -5.28 9.56 -16.01
C PRO A 73 -4.14 8.52 -16.13
N ASP A 74 -3.39 8.31 -15.05
CA ASP A 74 -2.30 7.34 -14.99
C ASP A 74 -2.80 5.89 -14.86
N VAL A 75 -4.10 5.68 -14.62
CA VAL A 75 -4.69 4.33 -14.62
C VAL A 75 -4.68 3.77 -16.04
N LYS A 76 -4.04 2.61 -16.22
CA LYS A 76 -3.86 1.93 -17.51
C LYS A 76 -4.60 0.61 -17.60
N ALA A 77 -4.71 -0.10 -16.47
CA ALA A 77 -5.31 -1.42 -16.44
C ALA A 77 -5.86 -1.77 -15.04
N TRP A 78 -6.47 -2.94 -14.95
CA TRP A 78 -6.79 -3.63 -13.70
C TRP A 78 -6.28 -5.07 -13.79
N ILE A 79 -5.50 -5.51 -12.80
CA ILE A 79 -4.95 -6.87 -12.72
C ILE A 79 -5.71 -7.71 -11.69
N GLN A 80 -6.07 -8.93 -12.08
CA GLN A 80 -6.68 -9.92 -11.18
C GLN A 80 -6.00 -11.27 -11.34
N VAL A 81 -5.64 -11.89 -10.20
CA VAL A 81 -5.20 -13.28 -10.16
C VAL A 81 -6.16 -14.05 -9.24
N PRO A 82 -7.01 -14.93 -9.80
CA PRO A 82 -8.02 -15.63 -9.00
C PRO A 82 -7.41 -16.47 -7.87
N LYS A 83 -8.05 -16.48 -6.71
CA LYS A 83 -7.62 -17.17 -5.47
C LYS A 83 -6.37 -16.58 -4.82
N THR A 84 -6.01 -15.36 -5.16
CA THR A 84 -4.97 -14.55 -4.51
C THR A 84 -5.55 -13.21 -4.07
N ASN A 85 -4.76 -12.43 -3.33
CA ASN A 85 -5.10 -11.05 -3.00
C ASN A 85 -4.78 -10.05 -4.13
N ILE A 86 -4.28 -10.52 -5.28
CA ILE A 86 -3.93 -9.64 -6.41
C ILE A 86 -5.20 -9.27 -7.17
N ASP A 87 -5.76 -8.11 -6.84
CA ASP A 87 -6.97 -7.55 -7.42
C ASP A 87 -6.94 -6.02 -7.31
N TYR A 88 -6.17 -5.38 -8.22
CA TYR A 88 -5.79 -3.97 -8.12
C TYR A 88 -5.79 -3.27 -9.46
N PRO A 89 -6.07 -1.95 -9.49
CA PRO A 89 -5.75 -1.12 -10.65
C PRO A 89 -4.24 -1.03 -10.86
N VAL A 90 -3.82 -0.90 -12.10
CA VAL A 90 -2.43 -0.68 -12.52
C VAL A 90 -2.31 0.73 -13.06
N VAL A 91 -1.45 1.53 -12.43
CA VAL A 91 -1.11 2.88 -12.87
C VAL A 91 0.22 2.90 -13.60
N GLN A 92 0.53 4.01 -14.30
CA GLN A 92 1.87 4.24 -14.87
C GLN A 92 2.24 5.71 -14.67
N GLY A 93 3.30 5.94 -13.92
CA GLY A 93 3.84 7.27 -13.67
C GLY A 93 4.86 7.71 -14.73
N GLN A 94 5.42 8.90 -14.52
CA GLN A 94 6.48 9.44 -15.37
C GLN A 94 7.83 8.74 -15.13
N ASP A 95 8.01 8.16 -13.94
CA ASP A 95 9.15 7.32 -13.57
C ASP A 95 8.71 6.17 -12.65
N ASP A 96 9.60 5.18 -12.46
CA ASP A 96 9.32 3.98 -11.65
C ASP A 96 9.34 4.26 -10.13
N MET A 97 9.61 5.49 -9.69
CA MET A 97 9.61 5.89 -8.27
C MET A 97 8.30 6.58 -7.86
N GLU A 98 7.53 7.08 -8.83
CA GLU A 98 6.38 7.93 -8.56
C GLU A 98 5.31 7.23 -7.72
N TYR A 99 4.97 5.98 -8.04
CA TYR A 99 3.90 5.22 -7.38
C TYR A 99 4.40 4.26 -6.28
N ILE A 100 5.67 4.33 -5.91
CA ILE A 100 6.20 3.54 -4.77
C ILE A 100 5.51 3.92 -3.46
N ASN A 101 5.26 5.22 -3.24
CA ASN A 101 4.62 5.75 -2.04
C ASN A 101 3.43 6.66 -2.38
N LYS A 102 2.69 6.31 -3.42
CA LYS A 102 1.50 7.04 -3.88
C LYS A 102 0.41 6.03 -4.23
N ASN A 103 -0.80 6.24 -3.72
CA ASN A 103 -1.94 5.38 -4.05
C ASN A 103 -2.51 5.68 -5.44
N VAL A 104 -3.50 4.90 -5.87
CA VAL A 104 -4.16 5.07 -7.17
C VAL A 104 -4.82 6.45 -7.35
N TYR A 105 -5.16 7.16 -6.28
CA TYR A 105 -5.74 8.51 -6.34
C TYR A 105 -4.67 9.62 -6.41
N GLY A 106 -3.38 9.25 -6.41
CA GLY A 106 -2.27 10.21 -6.42
C GLY A 106 -1.89 10.77 -5.05
N GLU A 107 -2.44 10.23 -3.97
CA GLU A 107 -2.17 10.65 -2.60
C GLU A 107 -1.00 9.86 -1.99
N PHE A 108 -0.30 10.47 -1.02
CA PHE A 108 0.79 9.81 -0.32
C PHE A 108 0.28 8.60 0.48
N GLU A 109 0.81 7.42 0.18
CA GLU A 109 0.49 6.17 0.84
C GLU A 109 1.70 5.22 0.80
N LEU A 110 2.16 4.76 1.98
CA LEU A 110 3.36 3.91 2.08
C LEU A 110 3.19 2.51 1.47
N SER A 111 1.98 2.02 1.32
CA SER A 111 1.71 0.79 0.56
C SER A 111 1.85 0.98 -0.96
N GLY A 112 1.87 2.21 -1.43
CA GLY A 112 1.98 2.55 -2.84
C GLY A 112 0.79 2.10 -3.67
N ALA A 113 1.02 1.96 -4.97
CA ALA A 113 0.09 1.35 -5.92
C ALA A 113 0.77 0.20 -6.67
N ILE A 114 -0.01 -0.58 -7.42
CA ILE A 114 0.53 -1.47 -8.44
C ILE A 114 0.76 -0.63 -9.71
N PHE A 115 1.98 -0.66 -10.27
CA PHE A 115 2.30 0.20 -11.40
C PHE A 115 3.13 -0.49 -12.48
N LEU A 116 2.87 -0.11 -13.74
CA LEU A 116 3.62 -0.51 -14.92
C LEU A 116 4.90 0.34 -15.00
N SER A 117 6.04 -0.26 -15.37
CA SER A 117 7.27 0.48 -15.61
C SER A 117 7.05 1.61 -16.63
N CYS A 118 7.61 2.78 -16.35
CA CYS A 118 7.58 3.94 -17.25
C CYS A 118 8.27 3.68 -18.59
N LEU A 119 9.08 2.63 -18.70
CA LEU A 119 9.75 2.21 -19.95
C LEU A 119 8.84 1.39 -20.86
N ASN A 120 7.72 0.88 -20.35
CA ASN A 120 6.75 0.13 -21.14
C ASN A 120 5.74 1.06 -21.80
N LYS A 121 5.15 0.59 -22.89
CA LYS A 121 3.99 1.24 -23.48
C LYS A 121 2.78 1.06 -22.59
N ASP A 122 1.98 2.09 -22.48
CA ASP A 122 0.82 2.16 -21.59
C ASP A 122 -0.38 1.28 -22.04
N ASP A 123 -0.34 0.78 -23.27
CA ASP A 123 -1.29 -0.17 -23.85
C ASP A 123 -0.89 -1.64 -23.68
N PHE A 124 0.17 -1.93 -22.93
CA PHE A 124 0.73 -3.28 -22.71
C PHE A 124 1.12 -4.03 -24.01
N SER A 125 1.32 -3.34 -25.13
CA SER A 125 1.67 -3.95 -26.42
C SER A 125 3.13 -4.39 -26.56
N ASP A 126 3.96 -4.13 -25.55
CA ASP A 126 5.34 -4.58 -25.54
C ASP A 126 5.43 -6.11 -25.37
N PRO A 127 6.47 -6.76 -25.93
CA PRO A 127 6.71 -8.18 -25.72
C PRO A 127 6.96 -8.58 -24.25
N TYR A 128 7.39 -7.63 -23.44
CA TYR A 128 7.65 -7.77 -22.01
C TYR A 128 7.15 -6.54 -21.27
N ASN A 129 6.21 -6.73 -20.36
CA ASN A 129 5.65 -5.67 -19.54
C ASN A 129 6.02 -5.93 -18.08
N LEU A 130 6.69 -4.97 -17.46
CA LEU A 130 7.14 -5.06 -16.08
C LEU A 130 6.20 -4.29 -15.16
N VAL A 131 5.54 -5.01 -14.27
CA VAL A 131 4.61 -4.46 -13.29
C VAL A 131 5.19 -4.61 -11.88
N TYR A 132 5.20 -3.53 -11.13
CA TYR A 132 5.72 -3.47 -9.77
C TYR A 132 4.59 -3.38 -8.73
N GLY A 133 4.90 -3.83 -7.53
CA GLY A 133 4.06 -3.67 -6.36
C GLY A 133 4.80 -4.07 -5.10
N HIS A 134 4.45 -3.46 -3.98
CA HIS A 134 5.04 -3.82 -2.69
C HIS A 134 4.70 -5.27 -2.30
N ASN A 135 5.64 -5.92 -1.62
CA ASN A 135 5.41 -7.20 -0.93
C ASN A 135 5.09 -6.89 0.54
N MET A 136 3.82 -6.86 0.89
CA MET A 136 3.36 -6.51 2.25
C MET A 136 3.24 -7.75 3.13
N LYS A 137 3.76 -7.68 4.38
CA LYS A 137 3.73 -8.81 5.33
C LYS A 137 2.33 -9.31 5.71
N ASN A 138 1.31 -8.48 5.52
CA ASN A 138 -0.08 -8.82 5.78
C ASN A 138 -0.79 -9.47 4.57
N GLY A 139 -0.06 -9.77 3.49
CA GLY A 139 -0.61 -10.39 2.28
C GLY A 139 -1.14 -9.40 1.25
N GLY A 140 -1.06 -8.08 1.48
CA GLY A 140 -1.52 -7.06 0.54
C GLY A 140 -0.56 -6.81 -0.61
N MET A 141 -1.04 -6.06 -1.59
CA MET A 141 -0.32 -5.70 -2.81
C MET A 141 0.16 -6.95 -3.59
N PHE A 142 1.46 -7.09 -3.87
CA PHE A 142 2.06 -8.23 -4.58
C PHE A 142 2.69 -9.28 -3.65
N ALA A 143 2.22 -9.35 -2.40
CA ALA A 143 2.75 -10.34 -1.45
C ALA A 143 2.63 -11.78 -1.95
N ASP A 144 1.50 -12.15 -2.56
CA ASP A 144 1.23 -13.50 -3.06
C ASP A 144 2.13 -13.92 -4.23
N VAL A 145 2.82 -12.95 -4.90
CA VAL A 145 3.77 -13.26 -5.98
C VAL A 145 4.91 -14.16 -5.51
N VAL A 146 5.32 -14.07 -4.25
CA VAL A 146 6.38 -14.92 -3.69
C VAL A 146 5.97 -16.39 -3.67
N ASP A 147 4.68 -16.69 -3.49
CA ASP A 147 4.16 -18.04 -3.41
C ASP A 147 4.22 -18.79 -4.75
N PHE A 148 4.32 -18.06 -5.88
CA PHE A 148 4.51 -18.65 -7.21
C PHE A 148 5.88 -19.34 -7.38
N THR A 149 6.80 -19.20 -6.45
CA THR A 149 8.03 -20.00 -6.38
C THR A 149 7.75 -21.45 -5.94
N ASN A 150 6.59 -21.70 -5.29
CA ASN A 150 6.13 -23.05 -4.96
C ASN A 150 5.43 -23.67 -6.18
N LYS A 151 5.88 -24.87 -6.59
CA LYS A 151 5.36 -25.57 -7.77
C LYS A 151 3.85 -25.84 -7.67
N GLU A 152 3.37 -26.34 -6.53
CA GLU A 152 1.95 -26.69 -6.33
C GLU A 152 1.07 -25.41 -6.38
N TYR A 153 1.53 -24.34 -5.77
CA TYR A 153 0.84 -23.05 -5.86
C TYR A 153 0.78 -22.55 -7.29
N PHE A 154 1.90 -22.54 -8.01
CA PHE A 154 1.97 -22.18 -9.42
C PHE A 154 1.02 -22.99 -10.29
N GLU A 155 0.98 -24.32 -10.13
CA GLU A 155 0.11 -25.21 -10.93
C GLU A 155 -1.38 -24.93 -10.73
N THR A 156 -1.77 -24.37 -9.59
CA THR A 156 -3.17 -24.03 -9.27
C THR A 156 -3.55 -22.58 -9.59
N HIS A 157 -2.57 -21.71 -9.90
CA HIS A 157 -2.76 -20.25 -10.12
C HIS A 157 -2.21 -19.79 -11.49
N GLN A 158 -2.33 -20.59 -12.54
CA GLN A 158 -1.75 -20.32 -13.87
C GLN A 158 -2.47 -19.24 -14.69
N LYS A 159 -3.57 -18.71 -14.22
CA LYS A 159 -4.38 -17.74 -14.97
C LYS A 159 -4.55 -16.45 -14.18
N GLY A 160 -4.30 -15.34 -14.84
CA GLY A 160 -4.66 -14.00 -14.42
C GLY A 160 -5.46 -13.29 -15.51
N LYS A 161 -6.07 -12.17 -15.15
CA LYS A 161 -6.78 -11.29 -16.08
C LYS A 161 -6.16 -9.91 -16.00
N LEU A 162 -6.02 -9.28 -17.13
CA LEU A 162 -5.63 -7.88 -17.26
C LEU A 162 -6.72 -7.19 -18.09
N TYR A 163 -7.42 -6.25 -17.46
CA TYR A 163 -8.43 -5.44 -18.12
C TYR A 163 -7.79 -4.10 -18.48
N LEU A 164 -7.82 -3.73 -19.75
CA LEU A 164 -7.25 -2.47 -20.22
C LEU A 164 -8.31 -1.37 -20.23
N THR A 165 -7.86 -0.11 -20.15
CA THR A 165 -8.75 1.07 -20.16
C THR A 165 -9.23 1.49 -21.55
N ASP A 166 -8.63 0.94 -22.61
CA ASP A 166 -8.91 1.30 -24.02
C ASP A 166 -9.33 0.08 -24.82
#